data_6d1071132a072714432b330bd8d0682e
#
_entry.id   6d1071132a072714432b330bd8d0682e
#
_cell.length_a   1.000
_cell.length_b   1.000
_cell.length_c   1.000
_cell.angle_alpha   90.00
_cell.angle_beta   90.00
_cell.angle_gamma   90.00
#
_symmetry.space_group_name_H-M   'P 1'
#
loop_
_entity.id
_entity.type
_entity.pdbx_description
1 polymer ?
#
loop_
_entity_poly.entity_id
_entity_poly.type
_entity_poly.pdbx_seq_one_letter_code
_entity_poly.pdbx_strand_id
1 'polypeptide(L)'
;DALRKKKSSVLHVGLLMFLCLLIPVQMASQTWDDHDRSNRFTCRDFGANYLMTLPDKGNPIIFSNGDNDTFPLWYNQDTEGVRRDARICNLSYAQTDWYIYQQQCPLYDAPGLPITWSKDQYQEGKNEYVAIRPELKKQIEELYQKHPEEARDSFGNDPFEVKNILKYWALSEKQDFHVIPTDTISISIDKDAVLRSGIMLPDSIRHLKGEDLKNAIPDKIYI
;
A
#
# COMPACT_ATOMS: atom_id res chain seq x y z
N ASP A 1 -57.30 -23.86 36.54
CA ASP A 1 -57.44 -23.21 35.22
C ASP A 1 -56.23 -22.38 34.78
N ALA A 2 -55.61 -21.62 35.69
CA ALA A 2 -54.45 -20.78 35.35
C ALA A 2 -53.17 -21.57 34.96
N LEU A 3 -52.91 -22.69 35.63
CA LEU A 3 -51.76 -23.60 35.30
C LEU A 3 -52.00 -24.34 33.99
N ARG A 4 -53.22 -24.66 33.65
CA ARG A 4 -53.59 -25.30 32.37
C ARG A 4 -53.44 -24.37 31.19
N LYS A 5 -53.84 -23.07 31.38
CA LYS A 5 -53.62 -22.00 30.39
C LYS A 5 -52.13 -21.72 30.19
N LYS A 6 -51.32 -21.69 31.27
CA LYS A 6 -49.89 -21.46 31.19
C LYS A 6 -49.16 -22.61 30.45
N LYS A 7 -49.52 -23.88 30.70
CA LYS A 7 -49.00 -25.05 29.97
C LYS A 7 -49.35 -25.01 28.47
N SER A 8 -50.61 -24.66 28.15
CA SER A 8 -51.04 -24.50 26.75
C SER A 8 -50.28 -23.40 26.04
N SER A 9 -50.03 -22.27 26.70
CA SER A 9 -49.23 -21.19 26.12
C SER A 9 -47.77 -21.58 25.81
N VAL A 10 -47.13 -22.28 26.75
CA VAL A 10 -45.75 -22.78 26.55
C VAL A 10 -45.67 -23.78 25.38
N LEU A 11 -46.67 -24.65 25.25
CA LEU A 11 -46.73 -25.60 24.12
C LEU A 11 -46.89 -24.91 22.77
N HIS A 12 -47.73 -23.89 22.69
CA HIS A 12 -47.91 -23.13 21.43
C HIS A 12 -46.65 -22.32 21.07
N VAL A 13 -45.98 -21.71 22.05
CA VAL A 13 -44.72 -21.01 21.84
C VAL A 13 -43.65 -21.99 21.34
N GLY A 14 -43.52 -23.16 21.98
CA GLY A 14 -42.59 -24.20 21.57
C GLY A 14 -42.85 -24.72 20.15
N LEU A 15 -44.14 -24.92 19.80
CA LEU A 15 -44.51 -25.32 18.42
C LEU A 15 -44.17 -24.22 17.42
N LEU A 16 -44.45 -22.95 17.75
CA LEU A 16 -44.14 -21.85 16.89
C LEU A 16 -42.62 -21.71 16.67
N MET A 17 -41.83 -21.80 17.74
CA MET A 17 -40.38 -21.82 17.65
C MET A 17 -39.86 -22.97 16.79
N PHE A 18 -40.39 -24.15 16.95
CA PHE A 18 -40.06 -25.32 16.12
C PHE A 18 -40.36 -25.07 14.63
N LEU A 19 -41.54 -24.51 14.32
CA LEU A 19 -41.90 -24.18 12.94
C LEU A 19 -40.99 -23.11 12.35
N CYS A 20 -40.63 -22.09 13.14
CA CYS A 20 -39.68 -21.07 12.71
C CYS A 20 -38.27 -21.64 12.43
N LEU A 21 -37.82 -22.66 13.18
CA LEU A 21 -36.56 -23.33 12.93
C LEU A 21 -36.52 -24.16 11.65
N LEU A 22 -37.68 -24.63 11.17
CA LEU A 22 -37.75 -25.37 9.90
C LEU A 22 -37.30 -24.54 8.70
N ILE A 23 -37.54 -23.23 8.71
CA ILE A 23 -37.14 -22.32 7.63
C ILE A 23 -35.61 -22.31 7.42
N PRO A 24 -34.79 -21.95 8.45
CA PRO A 24 -33.35 -21.95 8.26
C PRO A 24 -32.76 -23.36 8.00
N VAL A 25 -33.34 -24.42 8.55
CA VAL A 25 -32.93 -25.81 8.25
C VAL A 25 -33.19 -26.13 6.79
N GLN A 26 -34.37 -25.80 6.28
CA GLN A 26 -34.73 -25.96 4.88
C GLN A 26 -33.79 -25.18 3.96
N MET A 27 -33.53 -23.93 4.28
CA MET A 27 -32.59 -23.09 3.52
C MET A 27 -31.19 -23.71 3.53
N ALA A 28 -30.68 -24.09 4.71
CA ALA A 28 -29.36 -24.71 4.83
C ALA A 28 -29.28 -25.99 3.98
N SER A 29 -30.30 -26.86 3.99
CA SER A 29 -30.28 -28.09 3.18
C SER A 29 -30.29 -27.84 1.69
N GLN A 30 -30.92 -26.77 1.22
CA GLN A 30 -31.03 -26.45 -0.21
C GLN A 30 -29.79 -25.70 -0.74
N THR A 31 -29.14 -24.91 0.12
CA THR A 31 -28.05 -24.01 -0.31
C THR A 31 -26.69 -24.48 0.22
N TRP A 32 -26.61 -25.63 0.85
CA TRP A 32 -25.35 -26.13 1.44
C TRP A 32 -24.22 -26.18 0.43
N ASP A 33 -24.45 -26.77 -0.73
CA ASP A 33 -23.42 -26.90 -1.76
C ASP A 33 -22.91 -25.53 -2.29
N ASP A 34 -23.81 -24.53 -2.36
CA ASP A 34 -23.45 -23.19 -2.80
C ASP A 34 -22.61 -22.45 -1.76
N HIS A 35 -22.81 -22.75 -0.48
CA HIS A 35 -22.15 -22.07 0.64
C HIS A 35 -20.95 -22.85 1.20
N ASP A 36 -20.86 -24.16 0.94
CA ASP A 36 -19.72 -24.96 1.33
C ASP A 36 -18.47 -24.56 0.54
N ARG A 37 -17.53 -23.93 1.23
CA ARG A 37 -16.25 -23.46 0.68
C ARG A 37 -15.06 -24.26 1.23
N SER A 38 -15.31 -25.37 1.92
CA SER A 38 -14.28 -26.18 2.58
C SER A 38 -13.19 -26.69 1.64
N ASN A 39 -13.50 -26.84 0.35
CA ASN A 39 -12.57 -27.33 -0.68
C ASN A 39 -12.19 -26.23 -1.72
N ARG A 40 -12.44 -24.97 -1.43
CA ARG A 40 -12.13 -23.85 -2.35
C ARG A 40 -10.85 -23.14 -1.91
N PHE A 41 -9.72 -23.61 -2.39
CA PHE A 41 -8.40 -23.08 -2.04
C PHE A 41 -7.84 -22.05 -3.01
N THR A 42 -8.58 -21.69 -4.05
CA THR A 42 -8.10 -20.80 -5.12
C THR A 42 -7.53 -19.47 -4.60
N CYS A 43 -8.22 -18.80 -3.67
CA CYS A 43 -7.74 -17.54 -3.10
C CYS A 43 -6.47 -17.73 -2.26
N ARG A 44 -6.39 -18.80 -1.47
CA ARG A 44 -5.19 -19.15 -0.71
C ARG A 44 -4.00 -19.39 -1.64
N ASP A 45 -4.21 -20.23 -2.64
CA ASP A 45 -3.15 -20.64 -3.57
C ASP A 45 -2.69 -19.46 -4.44
N PHE A 46 -3.63 -18.58 -4.85
CA PHE A 46 -3.30 -17.34 -5.52
C PHE A 46 -2.39 -16.46 -4.64
N GLY A 47 -2.79 -16.20 -3.40
CA GLY A 47 -2.00 -15.39 -2.47
C GLY A 47 -0.64 -15.99 -2.17
N ALA A 48 -0.55 -17.30 -1.94
CA ALA A 48 0.70 -17.99 -1.71
C ALA A 48 1.63 -17.90 -2.93
N ASN A 49 1.14 -18.18 -4.13
CA ASN A 49 1.92 -18.07 -5.36
C ASN A 49 2.43 -16.65 -5.57
N TYR A 50 1.59 -15.64 -5.31
CA TYR A 50 1.98 -14.24 -5.45
C TYR A 50 3.10 -13.85 -4.48
N LEU A 51 3.00 -14.25 -3.21
CA LEU A 51 4.05 -14.02 -2.20
C LEU A 51 5.35 -14.77 -2.53
N MET A 52 5.27 -15.94 -3.12
CA MET A 52 6.45 -16.74 -3.50
C MET A 52 7.21 -16.17 -4.70
N THR A 53 6.66 -15.21 -5.45
CA THR A 53 7.40 -14.50 -6.51
C THR A 53 8.38 -13.46 -5.96
N LEU A 54 8.25 -13.10 -4.69
CA LEU A 54 9.09 -12.09 -4.07
C LEU A 54 10.50 -12.63 -3.80
N PRO A 55 11.53 -11.78 -3.84
CA PRO A 55 12.90 -12.15 -3.47
C PRO A 55 12.97 -12.76 -2.06
N ASP A 56 13.80 -13.76 -1.86
CA ASP A 56 13.92 -14.49 -0.57
C ASP A 56 14.53 -13.66 0.55
N LYS A 57 15.15 -12.53 0.24
CA LYS A 57 15.84 -11.67 1.21
C LYS A 57 15.52 -10.21 0.96
N GLY A 58 15.73 -9.38 1.99
CA GLY A 58 15.69 -7.93 1.85
C GLY A 58 14.38 -7.27 2.25
N ASN A 59 13.51 -7.99 2.97
CA ASN A 59 12.19 -7.47 3.41
C ASN A 59 11.42 -6.85 2.23
N PRO A 60 11.00 -7.66 1.26
CA PRO A 60 10.38 -7.15 0.04
C PRO A 60 9.07 -6.44 0.34
N ILE A 61 8.78 -5.42 -0.45
CA ILE A 61 7.53 -4.68 -0.40
C ILE A 61 6.72 -5.04 -1.63
N ILE A 62 5.45 -5.42 -1.44
CA ILE A 62 4.51 -5.67 -2.52
C ILE A 62 3.39 -4.64 -2.47
N PHE A 63 3.15 -3.99 -3.59
CA PHE A 63 2.02 -3.08 -3.72
C PHE A 63 0.85 -3.83 -4.35
N SER A 64 -0.30 -3.79 -3.68
CA SER A 64 -1.56 -4.36 -4.14
C SER A 64 -2.60 -3.25 -4.33
N ASN A 65 -3.57 -3.50 -5.20
CA ASN A 65 -4.60 -2.50 -5.49
C ASN A 65 -6.00 -3.06 -5.25
N GLY A 66 -6.51 -2.83 -4.05
CA GLY A 66 -7.84 -3.27 -3.64
C GLY A 66 -7.86 -4.59 -2.88
N ASP A 67 -9.06 -5.00 -2.51
CA ASP A 67 -9.31 -6.08 -1.54
C ASP A 67 -9.02 -7.46 -2.13
N ASN A 68 -9.40 -7.68 -3.39
CA ASN A 68 -9.27 -8.98 -4.04
C ASN A 68 -7.81 -9.43 -4.17
N ASP A 69 -6.90 -8.49 -4.35
CA ASP A 69 -5.47 -8.78 -4.43
C ASP A 69 -4.85 -8.88 -3.02
N THR A 70 -5.32 -8.05 -2.08
CA THR A 70 -4.71 -7.88 -0.76
C THR A 70 -5.11 -8.96 0.23
N PHE A 71 -6.40 -9.30 0.34
CA PHE A 71 -6.89 -10.21 1.35
C PHE A 71 -6.34 -11.64 1.23
N PRO A 72 -6.16 -12.20 0.02
CA PRO A 72 -5.46 -13.47 -0.12
C PRO A 72 -4.01 -13.44 0.38
N LEU A 73 -3.31 -12.31 0.22
CA LEU A 73 -1.95 -12.13 0.71
C LEU A 73 -1.93 -12.07 2.25
N TRP A 74 -2.80 -11.26 2.85
CA TRP A 74 -2.93 -11.18 4.30
C TRP A 74 -3.32 -12.51 4.92
N TYR A 75 -4.30 -13.23 4.33
CA TYR A 75 -4.67 -14.56 4.79
C TYR A 75 -3.45 -15.50 4.85
N ASN A 76 -2.63 -15.50 3.79
CA ASN A 76 -1.44 -16.35 3.76
C ASN A 76 -0.41 -15.94 4.81
N GLN A 77 -0.22 -14.66 5.09
CA GLN A 77 0.68 -14.20 6.16
C GLN A 77 0.13 -14.51 7.54
N ASP A 78 -1.16 -14.21 7.78
CA ASP A 78 -1.78 -14.32 9.11
C ASP A 78 -2.04 -15.77 9.52
N THR A 79 -2.54 -16.60 8.57
CA THR A 79 -3.06 -17.93 8.86
C THR A 79 -2.06 -19.01 8.49
N GLU A 80 -1.43 -18.90 7.33
CA GLU A 80 -0.51 -19.92 6.81
C GLU A 80 0.95 -19.63 7.16
N GLY A 81 1.27 -18.42 7.65
CA GLY A 81 2.63 -18.02 8.02
C GLY A 81 3.57 -17.82 6.83
N VAL A 82 3.02 -17.62 5.62
CA VAL A 82 3.80 -17.51 4.39
C VAL A 82 4.38 -16.11 4.24
N ARG A 83 5.70 -16.00 4.04
CA ARG A 83 6.41 -14.75 3.72
C ARG A 83 6.07 -13.58 4.67
N ARG A 84 6.15 -13.83 5.96
CA ARG A 84 5.94 -12.81 7.01
C ARG A 84 7.04 -11.72 7.03
N ASP A 85 8.12 -11.95 6.28
CA ASP A 85 9.19 -11.00 5.99
C ASP A 85 8.79 -9.94 4.94
N ALA A 86 7.75 -10.20 4.16
CA ALA A 86 7.27 -9.29 3.13
C ALA A 86 6.27 -8.26 3.67
N ARG A 87 6.39 -7.00 3.22
CA ARG A 87 5.44 -5.95 3.54
C ARG A 87 4.40 -5.80 2.44
N ILE A 88 3.14 -5.99 2.78
CA ILE A 88 2.02 -5.78 1.85
C ILE A 88 1.51 -4.35 2.03
N CYS A 89 1.52 -3.59 0.96
CA CYS A 89 1.04 -2.22 0.91
C CYS A 89 -0.15 -2.11 -0.05
N ASN A 90 -1.36 -1.95 0.50
CA ASN A 90 -2.56 -1.72 -0.29
C ASN A 90 -2.66 -0.24 -0.67
N LEU A 91 -2.62 0.04 -1.97
CA LEU A 91 -2.65 1.42 -2.50
C LEU A 91 -3.99 2.12 -2.23
N SER A 92 -5.09 1.38 -2.17
CA SER A 92 -6.40 1.97 -1.84
C SER A 92 -6.46 2.43 -0.39
N TYR A 93 -5.88 1.67 0.55
CA TYR A 93 -5.81 2.08 1.96
C TYR A 93 -4.71 3.08 2.25
N ALA A 94 -3.68 3.18 1.39
CA ALA A 94 -2.62 4.18 1.51
C ALA A 94 -3.13 5.63 1.43
N GLN A 95 -4.40 5.83 1.09
CA GLN A 95 -5.09 7.12 1.14
C GLN A 95 -5.61 7.48 2.54
N THR A 96 -5.48 6.59 3.53
CA THR A 96 -6.01 6.79 4.87
C THR A 96 -4.88 6.95 5.90
N ASP A 97 -5.06 7.85 6.85
CA ASP A 97 -4.07 8.18 7.88
C ASP A 97 -3.74 6.98 8.78
N TRP A 98 -4.75 6.20 9.19
CA TRP A 98 -4.56 5.03 10.04
C TRP A 98 -3.71 3.97 9.36
N TYR A 99 -3.87 3.79 8.03
CA TYR A 99 -3.11 2.78 7.29
C TYR A 99 -1.68 3.22 7.04
N ILE A 100 -1.45 4.51 6.76
CA ILE A 100 -0.10 5.09 6.64
C ILE A 100 0.66 4.87 7.96
N TYR A 101 0.02 5.15 9.10
CA TYR A 101 0.61 4.89 10.41
C TYR A 101 0.92 3.40 10.62
N GLN A 102 0.00 2.52 10.26
CA GLN A 102 0.22 1.07 10.33
C GLN A 102 1.41 0.63 9.47
N GLN A 103 1.59 1.23 8.30
CA GLN A 103 2.73 0.94 7.43
C GLN A 103 4.07 1.42 8.01
N GLN A 104 4.08 2.45 8.85
CA GLN A 104 5.28 2.89 9.57
C GLN A 104 5.69 1.94 10.70
N CYS A 105 4.76 1.15 11.22
CA CYS A 105 5.03 0.21 12.31
C CYS A 105 5.55 -1.13 11.77
N PRO A 106 6.44 -1.84 12.48
CA PRO A 106 6.80 -3.22 12.15
C PRO A 106 5.57 -4.13 12.18
N LEU A 107 5.53 -5.13 11.31
CA LEU A 107 4.49 -6.15 11.28
C LEU A 107 5.12 -7.52 11.01
N TYR A 108 4.91 -8.48 11.90
CA TYR A 108 5.58 -9.78 11.91
C TYR A 108 7.10 -9.64 11.86
N ASP A 109 7.74 -10.26 10.85
CA ASP A 109 9.18 -10.22 10.65
C ASP A 109 9.60 -9.04 9.71
N ALA A 110 8.64 -8.30 9.16
CA ALA A 110 8.89 -7.16 8.29
C ALA A 110 9.05 -5.86 9.10
N PRO A 111 10.08 -5.05 8.82
CA PRO A 111 10.20 -3.72 9.40
C PRO A 111 9.08 -2.81 8.87
N GLY A 112 8.85 -1.69 9.56
CA GLY A 112 8.00 -0.63 9.03
C GLY A 112 8.58 -0.05 7.74
N LEU A 113 7.70 0.47 6.88
CA LEU A 113 8.14 1.21 5.71
C LEU A 113 8.90 2.48 6.13
N PRO A 114 9.93 2.89 5.39
CA PRO A 114 10.74 4.07 5.72
C PRO A 114 10.01 5.39 5.38
N ILE A 115 8.75 5.50 5.81
CA ILE A 115 7.95 6.70 5.66
C ILE A 115 8.36 7.67 6.78
N THR A 116 8.95 8.80 6.40
CA THR A 116 9.50 9.80 7.32
C THR A 116 8.49 10.87 7.72
N TRP A 117 7.28 10.83 7.17
CA TRP A 117 6.25 11.82 7.44
C TRP A 117 5.68 11.67 8.85
N SER A 118 5.50 12.81 9.53
CA SER A 118 4.78 12.85 10.80
C SER A 118 3.27 12.73 10.56
N LYS A 119 2.53 12.32 11.60
CA LYS A 119 1.07 12.23 11.54
C LYS A 119 0.42 13.54 11.11
N ASP A 120 0.94 14.67 11.55
CA ASP A 120 0.42 16.00 11.21
C ASP A 120 0.51 16.33 9.71
N GLN A 121 1.34 15.60 8.96
CA GLN A 121 1.50 15.79 7.52
C GLN A 121 0.55 14.94 6.67
N TYR A 122 0.00 13.85 7.22
CA TYR A 122 -0.87 12.94 6.45
C TYR A 122 -2.24 12.65 7.12
N GLN A 123 -2.52 13.24 8.28
CA GLN A 123 -3.83 13.07 8.91
C GLN A 123 -4.94 13.66 8.04
N GLU A 124 -6.16 13.17 8.24
CA GLU A 124 -7.36 13.63 7.53
C GLU A 124 -7.45 15.18 7.54
N GLY A 125 -7.75 15.76 6.40
CA GLY A 125 -7.79 17.22 6.18
C GLY A 125 -6.43 17.86 5.91
N LYS A 126 -5.34 17.08 5.87
CA LYS A 126 -3.99 17.59 5.57
C LYS A 126 -3.44 16.92 4.31
N ASN A 127 -2.89 17.73 3.40
CA ASN A 127 -2.20 17.26 2.19
C ASN A 127 -2.97 16.19 1.37
N GLU A 128 -4.31 16.22 1.41
CA GLU A 128 -5.17 15.23 0.73
C GLU A 128 -5.10 15.32 -0.79
N TYR A 129 -4.76 16.49 -1.30
CA TYR A 129 -4.73 16.75 -2.72
C TYR A 129 -3.40 17.39 -3.13
N VAL A 130 -2.76 16.80 -4.11
CA VAL A 130 -1.60 17.36 -4.79
C VAL A 130 -1.95 17.46 -6.27
N ALA A 131 -2.02 18.69 -6.79
CA ALA A 131 -2.32 18.92 -8.20
C ALA A 131 -1.05 18.82 -9.05
N ILE A 132 -1.11 18.22 -10.22
CA ILE A 132 -0.03 18.23 -11.20
C ILE A 132 -0.21 19.48 -12.06
N ARG A 133 0.81 20.37 -12.04
CA ARG A 133 0.82 21.65 -12.78
C ARG A 133 2.11 21.81 -13.60
N PRO A 134 2.21 21.13 -14.75
CA PRO A 134 3.43 21.19 -15.57
C PRO A 134 3.74 22.56 -16.13
N GLU A 135 2.74 23.43 -16.22
CA GLU A 135 2.90 24.80 -16.66
C GLU A 135 3.85 25.64 -15.78
N LEU A 136 4.01 25.26 -14.51
CA LEU A 136 4.92 25.93 -13.57
C LEU A 136 6.39 25.63 -13.88
N LYS A 137 6.70 24.54 -14.59
CA LYS A 137 8.07 24.14 -14.91
C LYS A 137 8.89 25.26 -15.52
N LYS A 138 8.36 25.92 -16.55
CA LYS A 138 9.05 27.01 -17.24
C LYS A 138 9.33 28.19 -16.30
N GLN A 139 8.38 28.55 -15.45
CA GLN A 139 8.55 29.66 -14.50
C GLN A 139 9.65 29.36 -13.48
N ILE A 140 9.72 28.11 -13.02
CA ILE A 140 10.76 27.65 -12.10
C ILE A 140 12.11 27.65 -12.79
N GLU A 141 12.22 27.12 -14.00
CA GLU A 141 13.46 27.13 -14.80
C GLU A 141 13.95 28.56 -15.05
N GLU A 142 13.06 29.49 -15.37
CA GLU A 142 13.40 30.93 -15.50
C GLU A 142 13.89 31.52 -14.19
N LEU A 143 13.28 31.14 -13.04
CA LEU A 143 13.74 31.64 -11.73
C LEU A 143 15.17 31.13 -11.43
N TYR A 144 15.47 29.86 -11.73
CA TYR A 144 16.83 29.33 -11.58
C TYR A 144 17.87 30.01 -12.48
N GLN A 145 17.45 30.48 -13.66
CA GLN A 145 18.33 31.25 -14.56
C GLN A 145 18.57 32.66 -14.10
N LYS A 146 17.53 33.32 -13.59
CA LYS A 146 17.60 34.78 -13.22
C LYS A 146 18.12 34.99 -11.79
N HIS A 147 17.71 34.12 -10.88
CA HIS A 147 17.96 34.22 -9.44
C HIS A 147 18.36 32.89 -8.82
N PRO A 148 19.51 32.31 -9.20
CA PRO A 148 19.88 30.94 -8.85
C PRO A 148 19.99 30.69 -7.33
N GLU A 149 20.47 31.64 -6.56
CA GLU A 149 20.60 31.45 -5.10
C GLU A 149 19.23 31.43 -4.42
N GLU A 150 18.37 32.38 -4.73
CA GLU A 150 17.00 32.46 -4.20
C GLU A 150 16.18 31.25 -4.59
N ALA A 151 16.34 30.76 -5.83
CA ALA A 151 15.68 29.55 -6.31
C ALA A 151 16.13 28.29 -5.54
N ARG A 152 17.44 28.15 -5.28
CA ARG A 152 17.99 27.03 -4.49
C ARG A 152 17.53 27.06 -3.04
N ASP A 153 17.46 28.23 -2.43
CA ASP A 153 16.96 28.40 -1.06
C ASP A 153 15.47 28.02 -0.97
N SER A 154 14.70 28.34 -2.01
CA SER A 154 13.26 28.10 -2.05
C SER A 154 12.88 26.68 -2.43
N PHE A 155 13.62 26.01 -3.32
CA PHE A 155 13.22 24.75 -3.94
C PHE A 155 14.34 23.68 -3.99
N GLY A 156 15.50 23.95 -3.40
CA GLY A 156 16.67 23.06 -3.41
C GLY A 156 17.49 23.15 -4.69
N ASN A 157 18.47 22.29 -4.84
CA ASN A 157 19.38 22.32 -6.00
C ASN A 157 18.73 21.78 -7.29
N ASP A 158 17.79 20.87 -7.17
CA ASP A 158 17.01 20.31 -8.27
C ASP A 158 15.53 20.37 -7.93
N PRO A 159 14.78 21.36 -8.46
CA PRO A 159 13.39 21.58 -8.09
C PRO A 159 12.45 20.45 -8.52
N PHE A 160 12.88 19.61 -9.47
CA PHE A 160 12.07 18.51 -10.01
C PHE A 160 12.49 17.15 -9.46
N GLU A 161 13.40 17.11 -8.51
CA GLU A 161 13.71 15.90 -7.76
C GLU A 161 12.59 15.60 -6.73
N VAL A 162 12.14 14.36 -6.69
CA VAL A 162 10.98 13.94 -5.88
C VAL A 162 11.09 14.38 -4.43
N LYS A 163 12.28 14.29 -3.81
CA LYS A 163 12.49 14.74 -2.42
C LYS A 163 12.27 16.23 -2.22
N ASN A 164 12.65 17.06 -3.21
CA ASN A 164 12.47 18.49 -3.17
C ASN A 164 11.02 18.89 -3.47
N ILE A 165 10.39 18.18 -4.42
CA ILE A 165 8.94 18.32 -4.66
C ILE A 165 8.16 18.02 -3.38
N LEU A 166 8.45 16.91 -2.71
CA LEU A 166 7.78 16.56 -1.46
C LEU A 166 8.02 17.62 -0.38
N LYS A 167 9.28 18.06 -0.20
CA LYS A 167 9.64 18.99 0.87
C LYS A 167 9.09 20.40 0.66
N TYR A 168 9.22 20.95 -0.53
CA TYR A 168 8.98 22.37 -0.79
C TYR A 168 7.61 22.65 -1.41
N TRP A 169 6.96 21.63 -1.99
CA TRP A 169 5.69 21.76 -2.69
C TRP A 169 4.59 20.93 -2.04
N ALA A 170 4.66 19.62 -2.14
CA ALA A 170 3.56 18.75 -1.75
C ALA A 170 3.24 18.78 -0.24
N LEU A 171 4.26 18.94 0.62
CA LEU A 171 4.12 19.00 2.08
C LEU A 171 4.28 20.44 2.64
N SER A 172 4.21 21.43 1.78
CA SER A 172 4.28 22.83 2.20
C SER A 172 3.07 23.20 3.06
N GLU A 173 3.29 24.01 4.09
CA GLU A 173 2.18 24.60 4.88
C GLU A 173 1.37 25.63 4.09
N LYS A 174 1.89 26.10 2.95
CA LYS A 174 1.22 27.06 2.08
C LYS A 174 0.34 26.31 1.09
N GLN A 175 -0.98 26.51 1.16
CA GLN A 175 -1.95 25.83 0.29
C GLN A 175 -1.67 25.99 -1.21
N ASP A 176 -1.15 27.12 -1.63
CA ASP A 176 -0.81 27.37 -3.05
C ASP A 176 0.35 26.50 -3.56
N PHE A 177 1.06 25.82 -2.66
CA PHE A 177 2.21 24.97 -2.97
C PHE A 177 1.91 23.47 -2.96
N HIS A 178 0.66 23.05 -2.72
CA HIS A 178 0.28 21.63 -2.80
C HIS A 178 0.20 21.16 -4.26
N VAL A 179 1.33 21.23 -4.96
CA VAL A 179 1.41 20.91 -6.39
C VAL A 179 2.67 20.11 -6.72
N ILE A 180 2.58 19.34 -7.79
CA ILE A 180 3.74 18.78 -8.49
C ILE A 180 3.97 19.70 -9.71
N PRO A 181 5.07 20.47 -9.76
CA PRO A 181 5.24 21.54 -10.75
C PRO A 181 5.77 21.07 -12.10
N THR A 182 5.67 19.77 -12.38
CA THR A 182 6.20 19.14 -13.60
C THR A 182 5.41 17.89 -13.94
N ASP A 183 5.45 17.47 -15.18
CA ASP A 183 4.97 16.18 -15.68
C ASP A 183 6.03 15.07 -15.61
N THR A 184 7.27 15.43 -15.29
CA THR A 184 8.40 14.51 -15.24
C THR A 184 9.20 14.80 -13.99
N ILE A 185 9.19 13.87 -13.03
CA ILE A 185 9.98 13.96 -11.79
C ILE A 185 11.28 13.16 -11.93
N SER A 186 12.32 13.59 -11.22
CA SER A 186 13.57 12.86 -11.13
C SER A 186 13.76 12.24 -9.75
N ILE A 187 14.41 11.07 -9.72
CA ILE A 187 14.81 10.36 -8.50
C ILE A 187 16.30 10.11 -8.57
N SER A 188 17.05 10.67 -7.63
CA SER A 188 18.49 10.40 -7.50
C SER A 188 18.71 8.99 -6.99
N ILE A 189 19.69 8.28 -7.57
CA ILE A 189 20.02 6.90 -7.24
C ILE A 189 21.30 6.84 -6.40
N ASP A 190 21.21 6.24 -5.22
CA ASP A 190 22.39 5.80 -4.49
C ASP A 190 22.89 4.48 -5.10
N LYS A 191 23.88 4.57 -5.98
CA LYS A 191 24.47 3.43 -6.70
C LYS A 191 25.06 2.38 -5.72
N ASP A 192 25.64 2.84 -4.63
CA ASP A 192 26.22 1.91 -3.65
C ASP A 192 25.13 1.17 -2.88
N ALA A 193 24.02 1.83 -2.56
CA ALA A 193 22.85 1.17 -1.99
C ALA A 193 22.23 0.14 -2.95
N VAL A 194 22.11 0.48 -4.23
CA VAL A 194 21.63 -0.45 -5.27
C VAL A 194 22.52 -1.69 -5.33
N LEU A 195 23.85 -1.52 -5.36
CA LEU A 195 24.79 -2.64 -5.41
C LEU A 195 24.75 -3.52 -4.14
N ARG A 196 24.53 -2.91 -2.97
CA ARG A 196 24.41 -3.65 -1.69
C ARG A 196 23.05 -4.38 -1.54
N SER A 197 22.00 -3.87 -2.15
CA SER A 197 20.63 -4.40 -1.97
C SER A 197 20.40 -5.77 -2.59
N GLY A 198 21.27 -6.20 -3.51
CA GLY A 198 21.08 -7.45 -4.26
C GLY A 198 19.90 -7.40 -5.25
N ILE A 199 19.39 -6.20 -5.58
CA ILE A 199 18.33 -6.03 -6.57
C ILE A 199 18.74 -6.64 -7.92
N MET A 200 17.76 -7.21 -8.62
CA MET A 200 17.98 -7.74 -9.97
C MET A 200 18.20 -6.59 -10.95
N LEU A 201 19.43 -6.50 -11.46
CA LEU A 201 19.80 -5.50 -12.45
C LEU A 201 19.34 -5.92 -13.85
N PRO A 202 19.07 -4.96 -14.76
CA PRO A 202 18.76 -5.23 -16.15
C PRO A 202 19.82 -6.12 -16.83
N ASP A 203 19.39 -6.98 -17.73
CA ASP A 203 20.29 -7.92 -18.46
C ASP A 203 21.41 -7.19 -19.19
N SER A 204 21.14 -5.97 -19.66
CA SER A 204 22.11 -5.12 -20.36
C SER A 204 23.36 -4.76 -19.55
N ILE A 205 23.24 -4.69 -18.23
CA ILE A 205 24.35 -4.31 -17.33
C ILE A 205 24.74 -5.40 -16.33
N ARG A 206 23.94 -6.46 -16.17
CA ARG A 206 24.16 -7.54 -15.17
C ARG A 206 25.50 -8.25 -15.34
N HIS A 207 26.04 -8.29 -16.55
CA HIS A 207 27.34 -8.94 -16.84
C HIS A 207 28.55 -8.09 -16.42
N LEU A 208 28.36 -6.80 -16.14
CA LEU A 208 29.41 -5.88 -15.70
C LEU A 208 29.77 -6.11 -14.24
N LYS A 209 30.97 -5.71 -13.82
CA LYS A 209 31.46 -5.85 -12.44
C LYS A 209 32.25 -4.62 -12.00
N GLY A 210 32.32 -4.41 -10.68
CA GLY A 210 33.11 -3.34 -10.08
C GLY A 210 32.69 -1.95 -10.55
N GLU A 211 33.68 -1.13 -10.90
CA GLU A 211 33.46 0.25 -11.34
C GLU A 211 32.66 0.36 -12.65
N ASP A 212 32.83 -0.59 -13.58
CA ASP A 212 32.08 -0.58 -14.84
C ASP A 212 30.58 -0.77 -14.59
N LEU A 213 30.21 -1.66 -13.65
CA LEU A 213 28.83 -1.83 -13.25
C LEU A 213 28.29 -0.58 -12.55
N LYS A 214 29.06 0.01 -11.64
CA LYS A 214 28.69 1.21 -10.93
C LYS A 214 28.45 2.40 -11.89
N ASN A 215 29.30 2.53 -12.89
CA ASN A 215 29.19 3.57 -13.94
C ASN A 215 28.00 3.35 -14.86
N ALA A 216 27.62 2.10 -15.10
CA ALA A 216 26.46 1.75 -15.92
C ALA A 216 25.10 2.02 -15.24
N ILE A 217 25.08 2.14 -13.90
CA ILE A 217 23.88 2.55 -13.16
C ILE A 217 23.69 4.05 -13.33
N PRO A 218 22.52 4.54 -13.77
CA PRO A 218 22.28 5.97 -13.93
C PRO A 218 22.32 6.71 -12.60
N ASP A 219 22.70 7.98 -12.61
CA ASP A 219 22.66 8.84 -11.42
C ASP A 219 21.22 9.21 -11.03
N LYS A 220 20.34 9.25 -12.01
CA LYS A 220 18.92 9.57 -11.84
C LYS A 220 18.05 8.72 -12.75
N ILE A 221 16.84 8.47 -12.29
CA ILE A 221 15.74 7.99 -13.14
C ILE A 221 14.67 9.07 -13.24
N TYR A 222 13.95 9.06 -14.35
CA TYR A 222 12.86 10.00 -14.64
C TYR A 222 11.56 9.20 -14.76
N ILE A 223 10.50 9.72 -14.14
CA ILE A 223 9.17 9.12 -14.11
C ILE A 223 8.15 10.17 -14.56
#